data_d07cb8b8e377fa30dcc08cd068e43030
#
_entry.id   d07cb8b8e377fa30dcc08cd068e43030
#
_cell.length_a   1.000
_cell.length_b   1.000
_cell.length_c   1.000
_cell.angle_alpha   90.00
_cell.angle_beta   90.00
_cell.angle_gamma   90.00
#
_symmetry.space_group_name_H-M   'P 1'
#
loop_
_entity.id
_entity.type
_entity.pdbx_description
1 polymer ?
#
loop_
_entity_poly.entity_id
_entity_poly.type
_entity_poly.pdbx_seq_one_letter_code
_entity_poly.pdbx_strand_id
1 'polypeptide(L)'
;VTQYKPAGDRATYDRLYTHWNNSPARDHYRIAWRKMAPLTGERTLATALIPPGPTHIDALFSAASNSENDTTLAAAIMSTLLSDLLIRAGASINIRERAISRLPLPSDSSSFVKRIILRSLRLNCLTEAYADLWADCWDESFVTDSPILERYDERPIGPEWTADTPLRRAEDRRNAQAEIDVMVAMMLGVPIE
;
A
#
# COMPACT_ATOMS: atom_id res chain seq x y z
N VAL A 1 -2.91 -16.28 15.59
CA VAL A 1 -2.44 -16.15 14.18
C VAL A 1 -1.67 -17.42 13.85
N THR A 2 -2.10 -18.17 12.84
CA THR A 2 -1.40 -19.36 12.39
C THR A 2 -0.20 -18.92 11.57
N GLN A 3 1.00 -19.19 12.06
CA GLN A 3 2.24 -18.92 11.32
C GLN A 3 2.67 -20.21 10.62
N TYR A 4 2.75 -20.19 9.31
CA TYR A 4 3.33 -21.25 8.51
C TYR A 4 4.85 -21.07 8.50
N LYS A 5 5.57 -22.14 8.87
CA LYS A 5 7.02 -22.19 8.75
C LYS A 5 7.39 -23.20 7.66
N PRO A 6 8.44 -22.95 6.88
CA PRO A 6 8.97 -23.97 5.96
C PRO A 6 9.29 -25.25 6.73
N ALA A 7 8.96 -26.41 6.14
CA ALA A 7 9.25 -27.72 6.74
C ALA A 7 10.74 -28.09 6.66
N GLY A 8 11.51 -27.41 5.82
CA GLY A 8 12.92 -27.67 5.59
C GLY A 8 13.83 -26.68 6.32
N ASP A 9 15.13 -26.83 6.06
CA ASP A 9 16.16 -25.93 6.53
C ASP A 9 15.98 -24.50 6.00
N ARG A 10 16.14 -23.53 6.90
CA ARG A 10 15.96 -22.10 6.62
C ARG A 10 16.89 -21.60 5.50
N ALA A 11 18.16 -21.99 5.52
CA ALA A 11 19.12 -21.54 4.53
C ALA A 11 18.79 -22.05 3.12
N THR A 12 18.29 -23.29 3.02
CA THR A 12 17.80 -23.85 1.75
C THR A 12 16.55 -23.12 1.26
N TYR A 13 15.61 -22.84 2.15
CA TYR A 13 14.43 -22.06 1.80
C TYR A 13 14.79 -20.66 1.28
N ASP A 14 15.68 -19.96 1.98
CA ASP A 14 16.10 -18.61 1.62
C ASP A 14 16.82 -18.57 0.28
N ARG A 15 17.66 -19.57 -0.01
CA ARG A 15 18.36 -19.69 -1.30
C ARG A 15 17.41 -19.94 -2.48
N LEU A 16 16.30 -20.63 -2.25
CA LEU A 16 15.30 -20.95 -3.29
C LEU A 16 14.21 -19.87 -3.39
N TYR A 17 14.15 -18.93 -2.45
CA TYR A 17 13.17 -17.85 -2.47
C TYR A 17 13.45 -16.89 -3.62
N THR A 18 12.42 -16.24 -4.14
CA THR A 18 12.57 -15.21 -5.18
C THR A 18 13.50 -14.09 -4.69
N HIS A 19 14.47 -13.73 -5.51
CA HIS A 19 15.41 -12.63 -5.24
C HIS A 19 15.11 -11.43 -6.13
N TRP A 20 15.22 -10.25 -5.54
CA TRP A 20 15.21 -8.95 -6.21
C TRP A 20 16.53 -8.24 -5.86
N ASN A 21 17.23 -7.71 -6.85
CA ASN A 21 18.50 -7.00 -6.64
C ASN A 21 19.48 -7.72 -5.68
N ASN A 22 19.66 -9.02 -5.86
CA ASN A 22 20.54 -9.90 -5.06
C ASN A 22 20.12 -10.13 -3.59
N SER A 23 18.93 -9.69 -3.17
CA SER A 23 18.36 -10.00 -1.86
C SER A 23 17.04 -10.76 -1.98
N PRO A 24 16.68 -11.60 -1.01
CA PRO A 24 15.37 -12.24 -1.00
C PRO A 24 14.24 -11.21 -1.07
N ALA A 25 13.26 -11.42 -1.93
CA ALA A 25 12.13 -10.49 -2.08
C ALA A 25 11.42 -10.19 -0.75
N ARG A 26 11.46 -11.12 0.21
CA ARG A 26 10.90 -10.93 1.56
C ARG A 26 11.67 -9.95 2.44
N ASP A 27 12.86 -9.52 2.06
CA ASP A 27 13.67 -8.56 2.82
C ASP A 27 13.31 -7.10 2.48
N HIS A 28 12.36 -6.91 1.55
CA HIS A 28 11.86 -5.60 1.13
C HIS A 28 10.46 -5.32 1.68
N TYR A 29 10.12 -4.05 1.87
CA TYR A 29 8.73 -3.61 1.95
C TYR A 29 8.06 -3.85 0.61
N ARG A 30 6.84 -4.41 0.63
CA ARG A 30 6.16 -4.86 -0.59
C ARG A 30 4.69 -4.51 -0.56
N ILE A 31 4.16 -4.22 -1.73
CA ILE A 31 2.72 -4.24 -1.94
C ILE A 31 2.33 -5.69 -2.16
N ALA A 32 1.41 -6.20 -1.38
CA ALA A 32 0.79 -7.49 -1.61
C ALA A 32 -0.65 -7.32 -2.07
N TRP A 33 -1.10 -8.16 -2.98
CA TRP A 33 -2.50 -8.19 -3.41
C TRP A 33 -2.99 -9.62 -3.60
N ARG A 34 -4.30 -9.76 -3.49
CA ARG A 34 -4.97 -11.06 -3.64
C ARG A 34 -4.92 -11.51 -5.10
N LYS A 35 -4.48 -12.75 -5.34
CA LYS A 35 -4.42 -13.34 -6.68
C LYS A 35 -5.80 -13.48 -7.31
N MET A 36 -6.78 -13.96 -6.54
CA MET A 36 -8.14 -14.15 -7.05
C MET A 36 -8.93 -12.83 -7.05
N ALA A 37 -9.67 -12.60 -8.13
CA ALA A 37 -10.54 -11.46 -8.33
C ALA A 37 -12.00 -11.83 -8.00
N PRO A 38 -12.47 -11.76 -6.74
CA PRO A 38 -13.87 -11.99 -6.44
C PRO A 38 -14.70 -10.85 -7.04
N LEU A 39 -15.70 -11.21 -7.84
CA LEU A 39 -16.65 -10.24 -8.39
C LEU A 39 -17.73 -9.83 -7.39
N THR A 40 -17.83 -10.57 -6.29
CA THR A 40 -18.76 -10.31 -5.19
C THR A 40 -18.02 -9.68 -4.02
N GLY A 41 -18.55 -8.62 -3.47
CA GLY A 41 -17.95 -7.90 -2.36
C GLY A 41 -17.62 -6.44 -2.69
N GLU A 42 -17.21 -5.70 -1.68
CA GLU A 42 -16.96 -4.26 -1.76
C GLU A 42 -15.75 -3.95 -2.65
N ARG A 43 -14.70 -4.75 -2.55
CA ARG A 43 -13.45 -4.60 -3.33
C ARG A 43 -13.04 -5.90 -3.99
N THR A 44 -12.63 -5.82 -5.25
CA THR A 44 -11.99 -6.90 -6.00
C THR A 44 -10.48 -6.86 -5.84
N LEU A 45 -9.88 -5.69 -5.96
CA LEU A 45 -8.46 -5.44 -5.73
C LEU A 45 -8.21 -5.13 -4.24
N ALA A 46 -7.91 -6.14 -3.46
CA ALA A 46 -7.53 -5.97 -2.06
C ALA A 46 -5.99 -5.93 -1.95
N THR A 47 -5.44 -4.80 -1.54
CA THR A 47 -4.01 -4.54 -1.41
C THR A 47 -3.62 -4.20 0.01
N ALA A 48 -2.37 -4.48 0.37
CA ALA A 48 -1.76 -4.03 1.62
C ALA A 48 -0.24 -3.90 1.45
N LEU A 49 0.38 -2.99 2.20
CA LEU A 49 1.82 -3.03 2.42
C LEU A 49 2.15 -4.12 3.42
N ILE A 50 3.20 -4.89 3.17
CA ILE A 50 3.73 -5.91 4.08
C ILE A 50 5.20 -5.60 4.39
N PRO A 51 5.62 -5.72 5.66
CA PRO A 51 6.98 -5.42 6.07
C PRO A 51 7.96 -6.51 5.65
N PRO A 52 9.28 -6.28 5.76
CA PRO A 52 10.28 -7.31 5.63
C PRO A 52 10.05 -8.49 6.57
N GLY A 53 10.49 -9.67 6.18
CA GLY A 53 10.45 -10.91 6.95
C GLY A 53 9.31 -11.86 6.57
N PRO A 54 8.01 -11.49 6.62
CA PRO A 54 6.92 -12.39 6.24
C PRO A 54 7.00 -12.86 4.80
N THR A 55 6.63 -14.12 4.58
CA THR A 55 6.41 -14.68 3.24
C THR A 55 4.92 -14.91 3.03
N HIS A 56 4.52 -15.14 1.78
CA HIS A 56 3.15 -15.47 1.45
C HIS A 56 3.06 -16.70 0.56
N ILE A 57 1.90 -17.33 0.54
CA ILE A 57 1.58 -18.46 -0.34
C ILE A 57 1.10 -17.96 -1.71
N ASP A 58 0.92 -18.87 -2.67
CA ASP A 58 0.46 -18.57 -4.05
C ASP A 58 -0.93 -17.90 -4.15
N ALA A 59 -1.63 -17.72 -3.04
CA ALA A 59 -2.88 -16.95 -3.01
C ALA A 59 -2.66 -15.42 -3.09
N LEU A 60 -1.43 -14.96 -2.95
CA LEU A 60 -1.02 -13.55 -3.03
C LEU A 60 0.09 -13.38 -4.05
N PHE A 61 0.11 -12.22 -4.68
CA PHE A 61 1.27 -11.67 -5.38
C PHE A 61 1.85 -10.52 -4.58
N SER A 62 3.12 -10.22 -4.80
CA SER A 62 3.74 -9.02 -4.23
C SER A 62 4.73 -8.38 -5.20
N ALA A 63 4.91 -7.08 -5.05
CA ALA A 63 5.86 -6.28 -5.81
C ALA A 63 6.42 -5.17 -4.92
N ALA A 64 7.58 -4.63 -5.31
CA ALA A 64 8.14 -3.41 -4.74
C ALA A 64 8.76 -2.58 -5.85
N SER A 65 8.94 -1.29 -5.61
CA SER A 65 9.78 -0.40 -6.39
C SER A 65 11.20 -0.36 -5.79
N ASN A 66 12.12 0.32 -6.47
CA ASN A 66 13.45 0.61 -5.93
C ASN A 66 13.45 1.73 -4.88
N SER A 67 12.30 2.36 -4.66
CA SER A 67 12.06 3.44 -3.70
C SER A 67 10.89 3.09 -2.80
N GLU A 68 11.03 3.32 -1.50
CA GLU A 68 9.96 3.10 -0.52
C GLU A 68 8.81 4.10 -0.74
N ASN A 69 9.11 5.31 -1.17
CA ASN A 69 8.09 6.30 -1.57
C ASN A 69 7.24 5.79 -2.74
N ASP A 70 7.88 5.25 -3.80
CA ASP A 70 7.17 4.72 -4.96
C ASP A 70 6.36 3.48 -4.59
N THR A 71 6.92 2.61 -3.76
CA THR A 71 6.21 1.43 -3.23
C THR A 71 4.96 1.85 -2.47
N THR A 72 5.09 2.86 -1.59
CA THR A 72 3.98 3.38 -0.78
C THR A 72 2.94 4.10 -1.63
N LEU A 73 3.37 4.90 -2.61
CA LEU A 73 2.47 5.58 -3.55
C LEU A 73 1.72 4.57 -4.42
N ALA A 74 2.40 3.56 -4.96
CA ALA A 74 1.77 2.52 -5.75
C ALA A 74 0.75 1.71 -4.93
N ALA A 75 1.03 1.42 -3.65
CA ALA A 75 0.09 0.78 -2.75
C ALA A 75 -1.18 1.63 -2.55
N ALA A 76 -1.02 2.95 -2.39
CA ALA A 76 -2.14 3.88 -2.29
C ALA A 76 -3.00 3.87 -3.56
N ILE A 77 -2.37 4.00 -4.74
CA ILE A 77 -3.06 3.99 -6.03
C ILE A 77 -3.82 2.68 -6.25
N MET A 78 -3.17 1.54 -5.96
CA MET A 78 -3.80 0.23 -6.07
C MET A 78 -4.98 0.05 -5.11
N SER A 79 -5.03 0.79 -4.00
CA SER A 79 -6.14 0.74 -3.03
C SER A 79 -7.36 1.55 -3.45
N THR A 80 -7.29 2.33 -4.55
CA THR A 80 -8.37 3.23 -4.96
C THR A 80 -9.56 2.52 -5.60
N LEU A 81 -10.73 3.18 -5.54
CA LEU A 81 -11.93 2.76 -6.27
C LEU A 81 -11.71 2.71 -7.76
N LEU A 82 -10.94 3.65 -8.30
CA LEU A 82 -10.62 3.70 -9.73
C LEU A 82 -9.81 2.47 -10.17
N SER A 83 -8.77 2.11 -9.40
CA SER A 83 -7.99 0.91 -9.66
C SER A 83 -8.85 -0.36 -9.56
N ASP A 84 -9.73 -0.44 -8.56
CA ASP A 84 -10.67 -1.55 -8.42
C ASP A 84 -11.62 -1.65 -9.62
N LEU A 85 -12.16 -0.53 -10.08
CA LEU A 85 -13.02 -0.47 -11.26
C LEU A 85 -12.30 -0.98 -12.51
N LEU A 86 -11.05 -0.55 -12.74
CA LEU A 86 -10.26 -0.97 -13.90
C LEU A 86 -9.95 -2.48 -13.87
N ILE A 87 -9.66 -3.02 -12.69
CA ILE A 87 -9.46 -4.47 -12.52
C ILE A 87 -10.76 -5.24 -12.79
N ARG A 88 -11.89 -4.76 -12.28
CA ARG A 88 -13.21 -5.38 -12.55
C ARG A 88 -13.57 -5.34 -14.04
N ALA A 89 -13.34 -4.21 -14.71
CA ALA A 89 -13.58 -4.06 -16.15
C ALA A 89 -12.70 -5.01 -17.00
N GLY A 90 -11.54 -5.39 -16.51
CA GLY A 90 -10.65 -6.36 -17.14
C GLY A 90 -11.15 -7.81 -17.15
N ALA A 91 -12.24 -8.12 -16.44
CA ALA A 91 -12.95 -9.41 -16.42
C ALA A 91 -12.05 -10.65 -16.24
N SER A 92 -10.94 -10.54 -15.50
CA SER A 92 -10.04 -11.66 -15.24
C SER A 92 -10.34 -12.32 -13.90
N ILE A 93 -10.33 -13.66 -13.86
CA ILE A 93 -10.48 -14.43 -12.62
C ILE A 93 -9.29 -14.24 -11.68
N ASN A 94 -8.10 -13.94 -12.24
CA ASN A 94 -6.87 -13.73 -11.48
C ASN A 94 -6.27 -12.36 -11.77
N ILE A 95 -5.91 -11.64 -10.73
CA ILE A 95 -5.22 -10.35 -10.80
C ILE A 95 -3.72 -10.63 -10.88
N ARG A 96 -3.22 -10.86 -12.09
CA ARG A 96 -1.79 -11.07 -12.35
C ARG A 96 -1.07 -9.74 -12.50
N GLU A 97 0.26 -9.76 -12.47
CA GLU A 97 1.13 -8.59 -12.67
C GLU A 97 0.75 -7.76 -13.92
N ARG A 98 0.39 -8.43 -15.04
CA ARG A 98 -0.05 -7.77 -16.28
C ARG A 98 -1.32 -6.92 -16.09
N ALA A 99 -2.19 -7.26 -15.15
CA ALA A 99 -3.36 -6.45 -14.85
C ALA A 99 -2.96 -5.20 -14.04
N ILE A 100 -2.07 -5.38 -13.08
CA ILE A 100 -1.53 -4.29 -12.25
C ILE A 100 -0.69 -3.32 -13.08
N SER A 101 0.16 -3.80 -14.00
CA SER A 101 1.00 -2.94 -14.85
C SER A 101 0.23 -2.05 -15.83
N ARG A 102 -1.08 -2.24 -15.96
CA ARG A 102 -1.98 -1.40 -16.77
C ARG A 102 -2.68 -0.31 -15.97
N LEU A 103 -2.56 -0.34 -14.64
CA LEU A 103 -3.13 0.70 -13.81
C LEU A 103 -2.43 2.03 -14.11
N PRO A 104 -3.18 3.13 -14.22
CA PRO A 104 -2.57 4.42 -14.48
C PRO A 104 -1.74 4.86 -13.28
N LEU A 105 -0.53 5.33 -13.53
CA LEU A 105 0.32 5.97 -12.54
C LEU A 105 0.25 7.48 -12.78
N PRO A 106 -0.19 8.27 -11.79
CA PRO A 106 -0.15 9.72 -11.91
C PRO A 106 1.29 10.24 -11.95
N SER A 107 1.46 11.43 -12.50
CA SER A 107 2.77 12.10 -12.52
C SER A 107 3.27 12.44 -11.11
N ASP A 108 4.54 12.16 -10.83
CA ASP A 108 5.18 12.43 -9.54
C ASP A 108 5.29 13.93 -9.20
N SER A 109 5.05 14.81 -10.18
CA SER A 109 5.12 16.27 -9.99
C SER A 109 3.89 16.88 -9.30
N SER A 110 2.86 16.09 -8.99
CA SER A 110 1.65 16.59 -8.33
C SER A 110 1.89 16.91 -6.85
N SER A 111 1.33 18.03 -6.40
CA SER A 111 1.31 18.41 -4.97
C SER A 111 0.60 17.41 -4.07
N PHE A 112 -0.21 16.50 -4.64
CA PHE A 112 -0.94 15.49 -3.89
C PHE A 112 -0.07 14.26 -3.53
N VAL A 113 1.07 14.02 -4.18
CA VAL A 113 1.89 12.81 -3.97
C VAL A 113 2.24 12.63 -2.50
N LYS A 114 2.80 13.65 -1.86
CA LYS A 114 3.18 13.60 -0.44
C LYS A 114 1.98 13.35 0.48
N ARG A 115 0.86 13.98 0.19
CA ARG A 115 -0.40 13.81 0.94
C ARG A 115 -0.94 12.40 0.82
N ILE A 116 -0.88 11.79 -0.37
CA ILE A 116 -1.27 10.40 -0.62
C ILE A 116 -0.35 9.45 0.13
N ILE A 117 0.97 9.66 0.08
CA ILE A 117 1.96 8.85 0.80
C ILE A 117 1.66 8.88 2.30
N LEU A 118 1.45 10.06 2.89
CA LEU A 118 1.11 10.19 4.31
C LEU A 118 -0.11 9.34 4.69
N ARG A 119 -1.21 9.45 3.92
CA ARG A 119 -2.43 8.67 4.20
C ARG A 119 -2.20 7.18 4.05
N SER A 120 -1.45 6.78 3.02
CA SER A 120 -1.06 5.38 2.81
C SER A 120 -0.26 4.82 3.98
N LEU A 121 0.73 5.56 4.46
CA LEU A 121 1.53 5.19 5.63
C LEU A 121 0.65 5.07 6.88
N ARG A 122 -0.19 6.06 7.17
CA ARG A 122 -1.09 6.03 8.34
C ARG A 122 -2.14 4.90 8.28
N LEU A 123 -2.49 4.43 7.08
CA LEU A 123 -3.39 3.30 6.89
C LEU A 123 -2.69 1.94 7.05
N ASN A 124 -1.40 1.84 6.68
CA ASN A 124 -0.68 0.56 6.58
C ASN A 124 0.33 0.33 7.71
N CYS A 125 0.99 1.36 8.26
CA CYS A 125 2.05 1.22 9.27
C CYS A 125 1.49 0.94 10.66
N LEU A 126 0.75 -0.16 10.82
CA LEU A 126 -0.02 -0.48 12.03
C LEU A 126 0.83 -0.96 13.21
N THR A 127 2.07 -1.37 12.98
CA THR A 127 2.98 -1.94 13.98
C THR A 127 4.38 -1.39 13.79
N GLU A 128 5.24 -1.56 14.81
CA GLU A 128 6.66 -1.19 14.80
C GLU A 128 7.45 -1.81 13.62
N ALA A 129 6.99 -2.92 13.04
CA ALA A 129 7.61 -3.52 11.86
C ALA A 129 7.63 -2.59 10.62
N TYR A 130 6.93 -1.47 10.67
CA TYR A 130 6.91 -0.43 9.64
C TYR A 130 7.65 0.85 10.05
N ALA A 131 8.40 0.84 11.17
CA ALA A 131 9.07 2.03 11.65
C ALA A 131 10.09 2.58 10.62
N ASP A 132 10.87 1.69 10.00
CA ASP A 132 11.85 2.10 8.99
C ASP A 132 11.14 2.65 7.74
N LEU A 133 10.05 2.01 7.27
CA LEU A 133 9.26 2.53 6.13
C LEU A 133 8.72 3.93 6.43
N TRP A 134 8.22 4.15 7.65
CA TRP A 134 7.73 5.45 8.09
C TRP A 134 8.84 6.50 8.04
N ALA A 135 10.02 6.19 8.58
CA ALA A 135 11.16 7.09 8.61
C ALA A 135 11.71 7.38 7.20
N ASP A 136 11.83 6.35 6.34
CA ASP A 136 12.32 6.49 4.97
C ASP A 136 11.39 7.33 4.07
N CYS A 137 10.09 7.28 4.33
CA CYS A 137 9.08 8.06 3.59
C CYS A 137 8.75 9.40 4.27
N TRP A 138 9.35 9.71 5.43
CA TRP A 138 9.02 10.94 6.16
C TRP A 138 9.31 12.20 5.34
N ASP A 139 8.39 13.14 5.42
CA ASP A 139 8.54 14.50 4.84
C ASP A 139 8.03 15.53 5.84
N GLU A 140 8.78 16.62 6.02
CA GLU A 140 8.43 17.69 6.97
C GLU A 140 7.05 18.33 6.70
N SER A 141 6.60 18.30 5.44
CA SER A 141 5.26 18.78 5.10
C SER A 141 4.12 17.98 5.72
N PHE A 142 4.40 16.77 6.24
CA PHE A 142 3.40 15.94 6.91
C PHE A 142 2.90 16.58 8.20
N VAL A 143 3.75 17.34 8.90
CA VAL A 143 3.39 18.04 10.15
C VAL A 143 2.33 19.11 9.91
N THR A 144 2.35 19.75 8.74
CA THR A 144 1.44 20.84 8.38
C THR A 144 0.30 20.37 7.47
N ASP A 145 0.27 19.08 7.12
CA ASP A 145 -0.81 18.56 6.28
C ASP A 145 -2.13 18.56 7.05
N SER A 146 -3.13 19.15 6.45
CA SER A 146 -4.48 19.20 7.01
C SER A 146 -5.37 18.18 6.29
N PRO A 147 -6.18 17.41 7.03
CA PRO A 147 -7.21 16.57 6.45
C PRO A 147 -8.18 17.42 5.62
N ILE A 148 -8.67 16.84 4.51
CA ILE A 148 -9.67 17.48 3.66
C ILE A 148 -11.08 17.35 4.30
N LEU A 149 -11.31 16.23 4.98
CA LEU A 149 -12.57 15.91 5.64
C LEU A 149 -12.53 16.31 7.12
N GLU A 150 -13.57 16.95 7.60
CA GLU A 150 -13.78 17.20 9.03
C GLU A 150 -13.80 15.85 9.78
N ARG A 151 -13.23 15.72 10.94
CA ARG A 151 -13.10 14.48 11.73
C ARG A 151 -11.99 13.57 11.26
N TYR A 152 -10.81 13.97 11.53
CA TYR A 152 -9.60 13.20 11.35
C TYR A 152 -8.86 13.10 12.68
N ASP A 153 -8.01 12.12 12.80
CA ASP A 153 -7.13 11.97 13.94
C ASP A 153 -6.07 13.09 13.92
N GLU A 154 -6.23 14.09 14.76
CA GLU A 154 -5.35 15.27 14.87
C GLU A 154 -4.13 15.02 15.78
N ARG A 155 -3.90 13.77 16.23
CA ARG A 155 -2.71 13.47 17.04
C ARG A 155 -1.45 13.89 16.30
N PRO A 156 -0.51 14.58 17.00
CA PRO A 156 0.72 15.01 16.36
C PRO A 156 1.53 13.80 15.89
N ILE A 157 2.11 13.95 14.70
CA ILE A 157 3.01 12.97 14.09
C ILE A 157 4.41 13.58 13.96
N GLY A 158 5.42 12.73 13.96
CA GLY A 158 6.82 13.11 13.79
C GLY A 158 7.58 12.10 12.94
N PRO A 159 8.89 12.31 12.75
CA PRO A 159 9.73 11.45 11.93
C PRO A 159 9.86 10.03 12.50
N GLU A 160 9.64 9.86 13.79
CA GLU A 160 9.69 8.55 14.44
C GLU A 160 8.30 7.90 14.48
N TRP A 161 8.24 6.63 14.12
CA TRP A 161 7.02 5.85 14.26
C TRP A 161 6.69 5.61 15.74
N THR A 162 5.43 5.78 16.09
CA THR A 162 4.89 5.45 17.42
C THR A 162 3.61 4.65 17.30
N ALA A 163 3.14 4.08 18.40
CA ALA A 163 1.86 3.36 18.43
C ALA A 163 0.65 4.25 18.04
N ASP A 164 0.81 5.56 18.13
CA ASP A 164 -0.19 6.56 17.77
C ASP A 164 -0.09 7.08 16.33
N THR A 165 0.99 6.74 15.62
CA THR A 165 1.20 7.13 14.22
C THR A 165 0.09 6.64 13.29
N PRO A 166 -0.36 5.34 13.33
CA PRO A 166 -1.38 4.87 12.41
C PRO A 166 -2.80 5.29 12.80
N LEU A 167 -3.64 5.42 11.79
CA LEU A 167 -5.09 5.60 11.99
C LEU A 167 -5.71 4.29 12.47
N ARG A 168 -6.34 4.31 13.64
CA ARG A 168 -6.93 3.12 14.25
C ARG A 168 -8.44 3.12 14.25
N ARG A 169 -9.08 4.29 14.27
CA ARG A 169 -10.54 4.38 14.23
C ARG A 169 -11.03 4.10 12.82
N ALA A 170 -12.10 3.31 12.71
CA ALA A 170 -12.65 2.93 11.40
C ALA A 170 -13.11 4.13 10.57
N GLU A 171 -13.60 5.19 11.22
CA GLU A 171 -14.03 6.42 10.58
C GLU A 171 -12.83 7.17 9.96
N ASP A 172 -11.76 7.40 10.74
CA ASP A 172 -10.55 8.06 10.26
C ASP A 172 -9.92 7.31 9.08
N ARG A 173 -9.92 5.99 9.16
CA ARG A 173 -9.41 5.13 8.08
C ARG A 173 -10.25 5.24 6.79
N ARG A 174 -11.58 5.28 6.92
CA ARG A 174 -12.47 5.50 5.76
C ARG A 174 -12.26 6.87 5.15
N ASN A 175 -12.13 7.91 5.98
CA ASN A 175 -11.87 9.27 5.51
C ASN A 175 -10.53 9.37 4.78
N ALA A 176 -9.45 8.81 5.35
CA ALA A 176 -8.15 8.77 4.69
C ALA A 176 -8.20 8.03 3.34
N GLN A 177 -8.93 6.92 3.27
CA GLN A 177 -9.11 6.18 2.02
C GLN A 177 -9.89 7.00 0.99
N ALA A 178 -10.96 7.69 1.40
CA ALA A 178 -11.74 8.56 0.51
C ALA A 178 -10.87 9.74 0.00
N GLU A 179 -10.02 10.30 0.84
CA GLU A 179 -9.08 11.35 0.41
C GLU A 179 -8.07 10.83 -0.63
N ILE A 180 -7.56 9.60 -0.46
CA ILE A 180 -6.70 8.97 -1.48
C ILE A 180 -7.48 8.80 -2.80
N ASP A 181 -8.72 8.29 -2.74
CA ASP A 181 -9.57 8.09 -3.92
C ASP A 181 -9.75 9.40 -4.70
N VAL A 182 -10.08 10.49 -4.00
CA VAL A 182 -10.27 11.82 -4.60
C VAL A 182 -8.97 12.37 -5.18
N MET A 183 -7.87 12.37 -4.41
CA MET A 183 -6.60 12.93 -4.87
C MET A 183 -6.06 12.17 -6.11
N VAL A 184 -6.16 10.85 -6.12
CA VAL A 184 -5.74 10.04 -7.28
C VAL A 184 -6.63 10.33 -8.49
N ALA A 185 -7.95 10.44 -8.31
CA ALA A 185 -8.87 10.80 -9.40
C ALA A 185 -8.51 12.18 -10.00
N MET A 186 -8.25 13.18 -9.13
CA MET A 186 -7.82 14.52 -9.58
C MET A 186 -6.50 14.48 -10.35
N MET A 187 -5.50 13.72 -9.87
CA MET A 187 -4.22 13.58 -10.54
C MET A 187 -4.34 12.94 -11.92
N LEU A 188 -5.33 12.08 -12.11
CA LEU A 188 -5.61 11.41 -13.39
C LEU A 188 -6.57 12.20 -14.27
N GLY A 189 -6.98 13.40 -13.87
CA GLY A 189 -7.88 14.26 -14.64
C GLY A 189 -9.32 13.74 -14.70
N VAL A 190 -9.73 12.89 -13.77
CA VAL A 190 -11.12 12.44 -13.66
C VAL A 190 -11.95 13.58 -13.09
N PRO A 191 -13.01 14.05 -13.78
CA PRO A 191 -13.87 15.11 -13.25
C PRO A 191 -14.60 14.60 -12.00
N ILE A 192 -14.60 15.43 -10.97
CA ILE A 192 -15.34 15.19 -9.71
C ILE A 192 -16.54 16.13 -9.77
N GLU A 193 -17.71 15.60 -10.04
CA GLU A 193 -18.99 16.29 -10.02
C GLU A 193 -19.70 16.11 -8.67
#